data_dc49156fde5db4a557f59c6c79a298d0
#
_entry.id   dc49156fde5db4a557f59c6c79a298d0
#
_cell.length_a   1.000
_cell.length_b   1.000
_cell.length_c   1.000
_cell.angle_alpha   90.00
_cell.angle_beta   90.00
_cell.angle_gamma   90.00
#
_symmetry.space_group_name_H-M   'P 1'
#
loop_
_entity.id
_entity.type
_entity.pdbx_description
1 polymer ?
#
loop_
_entity_poly.entity_id
_entity_poly.type
_entity_poly.pdbx_seq_one_letter_code
_entity_poly.pdbx_strand_id
1 'polypeptide(L)'
;RKNNLKDELKRVENSDEENKEKKLEFLNKKDTLGKIGYDSIIIADFSESLKSVTTSLLYTDVSPKKVTFISLNQWFDETLFREKTSQPIAFPSINRENFFDFRDEYKKIYNEYPSQIAILGYDLVGLIYYLLLQNNFVINDKLFTKNNKFKGITGVFEIKNNKINHILKFYKVEDGE
;
A
#
# COMPACT_ATOMS: atom_id res chain seq x y z
N ARG A 1 -19.50 -16.61 1.66
CA ARG A 1 -19.95 -16.15 0.33
C ARG A 1 -19.84 -17.28 -0.71
N LYS A 2 -18.72 -18.04 -0.77
CA LYS A 2 -18.63 -19.24 -1.63
C LYS A 2 -19.68 -20.29 -1.29
N ASN A 3 -19.92 -20.55 -0.01
CA ASN A 3 -20.95 -21.49 0.43
C ASN A 3 -22.35 -21.01 0.01
N ASN A 4 -22.63 -19.72 0.16
CA ASN A 4 -23.92 -19.12 -0.28
C ASN A 4 -24.14 -19.32 -1.78
N LEU A 5 -23.09 -19.22 -2.61
CA LEU A 5 -23.21 -19.51 -4.04
C LEU A 5 -23.53 -20.98 -4.31
N LYS A 6 -22.86 -21.91 -3.62
CA LYS A 6 -23.12 -23.35 -3.75
C LYS A 6 -24.53 -23.73 -3.33
N ASP A 7 -25.00 -23.13 -2.23
CA ASP A 7 -26.34 -23.40 -1.71
C ASP A 7 -27.42 -22.85 -2.66
N GLU A 8 -27.21 -21.66 -3.20
CA GLU A 8 -28.13 -21.06 -4.17
C GLU A 8 -28.12 -21.82 -5.52
N LEU A 9 -26.95 -22.27 -6.01
CA LEU A 9 -26.89 -23.13 -7.19
C LEU A 9 -27.72 -24.40 -7.00
N LYS A 10 -27.53 -25.13 -5.90
CA LYS A 10 -28.31 -26.32 -5.58
C LYS A 10 -29.79 -26.03 -5.46
N ARG A 11 -30.16 -24.90 -4.85
CA ARG A 11 -31.56 -24.48 -4.72
C ARG A 11 -32.19 -24.27 -6.09
N VAL A 12 -31.52 -23.54 -6.99
CA VAL A 12 -32.02 -23.28 -8.33
C VAL A 12 -32.06 -24.54 -9.19
N GLU A 13 -31.04 -25.42 -9.08
CA GLU A 13 -31.02 -26.72 -9.77
C GLU A 13 -32.21 -27.61 -9.41
N ASN A 14 -32.68 -27.56 -8.18
CA ASN A 14 -33.79 -28.33 -7.68
C ASN A 14 -35.13 -27.59 -7.70
N SER A 15 -35.20 -26.38 -8.30
CA SER A 15 -36.41 -25.59 -8.41
C SER A 15 -37.09 -25.79 -9.77
N ASP A 16 -38.40 -25.55 -9.81
CA ASP A 16 -39.22 -25.51 -11.04
C ASP A 16 -39.43 -24.08 -11.54
N GLU A 17 -38.47 -23.16 -11.26
CA GLU A 17 -38.58 -21.77 -11.64
C GLU A 17 -38.53 -21.59 -13.18
N GLU A 18 -39.45 -20.81 -13.72
CA GLU A 18 -39.65 -20.58 -15.16
C GLU A 18 -38.38 -20.03 -15.87
N ASN A 19 -37.50 -19.36 -15.12
CA ASN A 19 -36.22 -18.79 -15.58
C ASN A 19 -34.98 -19.53 -15.08
N LYS A 20 -35.09 -20.80 -14.72
CA LYS A 20 -34.05 -21.61 -14.12
C LYS A 20 -32.71 -21.58 -14.91
N GLU A 21 -32.79 -21.82 -16.22
CA GLU A 21 -31.57 -21.86 -17.07
C GLU A 21 -30.79 -20.54 -17.06
N LYS A 22 -31.51 -19.42 -17.25
CA LYS A 22 -30.88 -18.10 -17.20
C LYS A 22 -30.28 -17.78 -15.86
N LYS A 23 -30.92 -18.21 -14.77
CA LYS A 23 -30.45 -17.99 -13.41
C LYS A 23 -29.22 -18.85 -13.09
N LEU A 24 -29.17 -20.09 -13.55
CA LEU A 24 -28.02 -20.97 -13.46
C LEU A 24 -26.84 -20.41 -14.28
N GLU A 25 -27.07 -19.95 -15.50
CA GLU A 25 -26.03 -19.30 -16.31
C GLU A 25 -25.44 -18.07 -15.63
N PHE A 26 -26.28 -17.24 -15.00
CA PHE A 26 -25.85 -16.07 -14.24
C PHE A 26 -25.04 -16.45 -12.99
N LEU A 27 -25.50 -17.46 -12.23
CA LEU A 27 -24.81 -17.92 -11.02
C LEU A 27 -23.47 -18.60 -11.34
N ASN A 28 -23.41 -19.37 -12.42
CA ASN A 28 -22.17 -20.04 -12.87
C ASN A 28 -21.07 -19.08 -13.35
N LYS A 29 -21.44 -17.83 -13.68
CA LYS A 29 -20.47 -16.75 -13.98
C LYS A 29 -19.91 -16.06 -12.75
N LYS A 30 -20.34 -16.45 -11.53
CA LYS A 30 -19.92 -15.84 -10.28
C LYS A 30 -19.03 -16.76 -9.48
N ASP A 31 -18.05 -16.19 -8.81
CA ASP A 31 -17.19 -16.91 -7.86
C ASP A 31 -17.75 -16.93 -6.44
N THR A 32 -18.59 -15.95 -6.11
CA THR A 32 -19.23 -15.83 -4.79
C THR A 32 -20.65 -15.23 -4.88
N LEU A 33 -21.45 -15.43 -3.82
CA LEU A 33 -22.77 -14.80 -3.68
C LEU A 33 -22.89 -14.08 -2.34
N GLY A 34 -23.56 -12.92 -2.34
CA GLY A 34 -23.85 -12.10 -1.17
C GLY A 34 -23.06 -10.79 -1.14
N LYS A 35 -23.52 -9.89 -0.28
CA LYS A 35 -22.93 -8.56 -0.10
C LYS A 35 -21.53 -8.67 0.56
N ILE A 36 -20.65 -7.74 0.19
CA ILE A 36 -19.40 -7.49 0.91
C ILE A 36 -19.79 -6.71 2.17
N GLY A 37 -19.34 -7.18 3.34
CA GLY A 37 -19.70 -6.59 4.64
C GLY A 37 -18.71 -5.53 5.15
N TYR A 38 -17.87 -4.99 4.25
CA TYR A 38 -16.86 -3.96 4.58
C TYR A 38 -16.65 -3.03 3.39
N ASP A 39 -16.24 -1.80 3.66
CA ASP A 39 -16.05 -0.73 2.66
C ASP A 39 -14.59 -0.56 2.25
N SER A 40 -13.67 -1.07 3.06
CA SER A 40 -12.24 -0.97 2.79
C SER A 40 -11.49 -2.22 3.24
N ILE A 41 -10.32 -2.45 2.64
CA ILE A 41 -9.40 -3.52 3.00
C ILE A 41 -7.98 -2.98 3.04
N ILE A 42 -7.25 -3.27 4.11
CA ILE A 42 -5.83 -2.96 4.24
C ILE A 42 -5.05 -4.22 3.90
N ILE A 43 -4.18 -4.11 2.88
CA ILE A 43 -3.37 -5.20 2.38
C ILE A 43 -1.91 -4.90 2.76
N ALA A 44 -1.40 -5.63 3.76
CA ALA A 44 -0.05 -5.46 4.27
C ALA A 44 0.95 -6.29 3.45
N ASP A 45 1.09 -5.95 2.17
CA ASP A 45 1.97 -6.66 1.26
C ASP A 45 2.56 -5.74 0.18
N PHE A 46 3.54 -6.24 -0.59
CA PHE A 46 4.32 -5.49 -1.58
C PHE A 46 4.49 -6.27 -2.88
N SER A 47 4.77 -5.56 -3.97
CA SER A 47 5.19 -6.11 -5.27
C SER A 47 4.32 -7.31 -5.72
N GLU A 48 4.92 -8.42 -6.10
CA GLU A 48 4.22 -9.61 -6.60
C GLU A 48 3.26 -10.25 -5.56
N SER A 49 3.60 -10.17 -4.28
CA SER A 49 2.74 -10.67 -3.21
C SER A 49 1.45 -9.84 -3.11
N LEU A 50 1.53 -8.52 -3.17
CA LEU A 50 0.38 -7.63 -3.24
C LEU A 50 -0.50 -7.95 -4.45
N LYS A 51 0.09 -8.17 -5.62
CA LYS A 51 -0.60 -8.57 -6.84
C LYS A 51 -1.33 -9.90 -6.66
N SER A 52 -0.68 -10.89 -6.06
CA SER A 52 -1.30 -12.19 -5.79
C SER A 52 -2.52 -12.07 -4.87
N VAL A 53 -2.41 -11.26 -3.80
CA VAL A 53 -3.51 -11.03 -2.87
C VAL A 53 -4.67 -10.29 -3.56
N THR A 54 -4.38 -9.22 -4.31
CA THR A 54 -5.42 -8.45 -5.02
C THR A 54 -6.12 -9.31 -6.07
N THR A 55 -5.38 -10.12 -6.82
CA THR A 55 -5.94 -11.09 -7.76
C THR A 55 -6.86 -12.08 -7.07
N SER A 56 -6.43 -12.63 -5.91
CA SER A 56 -7.26 -13.55 -5.11
C SER A 56 -8.55 -12.90 -4.61
N LEU A 57 -8.51 -11.61 -4.29
CA LEU A 57 -9.71 -10.85 -3.90
C LEU A 57 -10.69 -10.70 -5.08
N LEU A 58 -10.18 -10.45 -6.29
CA LEU A 58 -10.99 -10.36 -7.51
C LEU A 58 -11.75 -11.66 -7.77
N TYR A 59 -11.10 -12.82 -7.59
CA TYR A 59 -11.77 -14.13 -7.70
C TYR A 59 -12.87 -14.37 -6.65
N THR A 60 -12.97 -13.51 -5.65
CA THR A 60 -14.06 -13.53 -4.68
C THR A 60 -15.05 -12.37 -4.86
N ASP A 61 -15.08 -11.75 -6.04
CA ASP A 61 -15.89 -10.57 -6.39
C ASP A 61 -15.60 -9.32 -5.52
N VAL A 62 -14.45 -9.28 -4.85
CA VAL A 62 -13.97 -8.10 -4.12
C VAL A 62 -13.07 -7.32 -5.06
N SER A 63 -13.57 -6.24 -5.60
CA SER A 63 -12.84 -5.40 -6.55
C SER A 63 -12.63 -3.99 -6.00
N PRO A 64 -11.61 -3.26 -6.48
CA PRO A 64 -11.37 -1.87 -6.08
C PRO A 64 -12.52 -0.92 -6.40
N LYS A 65 -13.42 -1.30 -7.31
CA LYS A 65 -14.65 -0.55 -7.64
C LYS A 65 -15.73 -0.67 -6.56
N LYS A 66 -15.67 -1.71 -5.73
CA LYS A 66 -16.67 -2.00 -4.69
C LYS A 66 -16.16 -1.75 -3.29
N VAL A 67 -14.84 -1.87 -3.09
CA VAL A 67 -14.18 -1.78 -1.79
C VAL A 67 -12.89 -0.98 -1.96
N THR A 68 -12.63 -0.04 -1.08
CA THR A 68 -11.39 0.74 -1.12
C THR A 68 -10.19 -0.14 -0.75
N PHE A 69 -9.25 -0.29 -1.69
CA PHE A 69 -7.99 -0.98 -1.43
C PHE A 69 -6.97 0.00 -0.88
N ILE A 70 -6.39 -0.35 0.25
CA ILE A 70 -5.31 0.41 0.91
C ILE A 70 -4.15 -0.55 1.11
N SER A 71 -2.96 -0.19 0.63
CA SER A 71 -1.74 -0.95 0.93
C SER A 71 -0.80 -0.16 1.82
N LEU A 72 0.31 -0.79 2.20
CA LEU A 72 1.40 -0.12 2.90
C LEU A 72 2.21 0.76 1.94
N ASN A 73 3.28 1.38 2.44
CA ASN A 73 4.19 2.19 1.64
C ASN A 73 4.79 1.39 0.48
N GLN A 74 4.40 1.70 -0.74
CA GLN A 74 4.82 1.00 -1.96
C GLN A 74 6.09 1.60 -2.60
N TRP A 75 6.64 2.68 -2.04
CA TRP A 75 7.86 3.32 -2.54
C TRP A 75 7.82 3.66 -4.03
N PHE A 76 6.60 3.90 -4.58
CA PHE A 76 6.39 4.16 -6.00
C PHE A 76 6.88 3.02 -6.91
N ASP A 77 6.62 1.77 -6.50
CA ASP A 77 6.94 0.57 -7.27
C ASP A 77 6.17 0.57 -8.60
N GLU A 78 6.90 0.50 -9.71
CA GLU A 78 6.32 0.50 -11.06
C GLU A 78 5.38 -0.68 -11.30
N THR A 79 5.55 -1.80 -10.61
CA THR A 79 4.66 -2.95 -10.73
C THR A 79 3.24 -2.61 -10.31
N LEU A 80 3.09 -1.77 -9.26
CA LEU A 80 1.80 -1.28 -8.80
C LEU A 80 1.11 -0.41 -9.87
N PHE A 81 1.86 0.44 -10.56
CA PHE A 81 1.31 1.32 -11.60
C PHE A 81 0.87 0.55 -12.86
N ARG A 82 1.53 -0.58 -13.15
CA ARG A 82 1.20 -1.42 -14.33
C ARG A 82 0.00 -2.34 -14.09
N GLU A 83 -0.30 -2.70 -12.84
CA GLU A 83 -1.35 -3.66 -12.49
C GLU A 83 -2.72 -2.99 -12.37
N LYS A 84 -3.37 -2.74 -13.51
CA LYS A 84 -4.66 -2.04 -13.57
C LYS A 84 -5.81 -2.78 -12.88
N THR A 85 -5.72 -4.09 -12.72
CA THR A 85 -6.79 -4.90 -12.09
C THR A 85 -6.92 -4.65 -10.59
N SER A 86 -5.83 -4.22 -9.94
CA SER A 86 -5.82 -3.86 -8.52
C SER A 86 -6.11 -2.38 -8.25
N GLN A 87 -6.37 -1.59 -9.28
CA GLN A 87 -6.62 -0.15 -9.18
C GLN A 87 -8.13 0.16 -9.20
N PRO A 88 -8.56 1.22 -8.49
CA PRO A 88 -7.75 2.16 -7.70
C PRO A 88 -7.24 1.56 -6.38
N ILE A 89 -6.00 1.89 -6.01
CA ILE A 89 -5.40 1.52 -4.73
C ILE A 89 -4.73 2.73 -4.08
N ALA A 90 -4.92 2.89 -2.78
CA ALA A 90 -4.31 3.96 -1.99
C ALA A 90 -3.18 3.42 -1.12
N PHE A 91 -2.17 4.25 -0.87
CA PHE A 91 -1.06 3.89 0.03
C PHE A 91 -0.41 5.13 0.64
N PRO A 92 0.07 5.06 1.89
CA PRO A 92 0.93 6.09 2.44
C PRO A 92 2.34 5.97 1.86
N SER A 93 2.98 7.08 1.53
CA SER A 93 4.37 7.09 1.10
C SER A 93 5.04 8.42 1.38
N ILE A 94 6.35 8.46 1.13
CA ILE A 94 7.20 9.66 1.21
C ILE A 94 6.84 10.66 0.10
N ASN A 95 7.49 11.82 0.09
CA ASN A 95 7.30 12.76 -1.00
C ASN A 95 7.80 12.18 -2.33
N ARG A 96 6.94 12.14 -3.34
CA ARG A 96 7.22 11.53 -4.65
C ARG A 96 8.38 12.22 -5.38
N GLU A 97 8.36 13.54 -5.44
CA GLU A 97 9.39 14.33 -6.13
C GLU A 97 10.76 14.09 -5.50
N ASN A 98 10.86 14.25 -4.19
CA ASN A 98 12.10 14.02 -3.45
C ASN A 98 12.64 12.59 -3.63
N PHE A 99 11.75 11.59 -3.73
CA PHE A 99 12.15 10.21 -3.97
C PHE A 99 12.80 10.05 -5.35
N PHE A 100 12.20 10.60 -6.40
CA PHE A 100 12.75 10.51 -7.75
C PHE A 100 14.03 11.31 -7.90
N ASP A 101 14.12 12.50 -7.32
CA ASP A 101 15.34 13.32 -7.32
C ASP A 101 16.50 12.57 -6.66
N PHE A 102 16.29 12.01 -5.47
CA PHE A 102 17.29 11.20 -4.79
C PHE A 102 17.70 9.97 -5.62
N ARG A 103 16.73 9.26 -6.19
CA ARG A 103 16.97 8.08 -7.02
C ARG A 103 17.85 8.40 -8.21
N ASP A 104 17.57 9.51 -8.89
CA ASP A 104 18.28 9.91 -10.10
C ASP A 104 19.67 10.45 -9.78
N GLU A 105 19.85 11.16 -8.66
CA GLU A 105 21.17 11.57 -8.17
C GLU A 105 22.02 10.37 -7.74
N TYR A 106 21.44 9.43 -7.02
CA TYR A 106 22.10 8.20 -6.61
C TYR A 106 22.61 7.42 -7.84
N LYS A 107 21.76 7.27 -8.86
CA LYS A 107 22.12 6.61 -10.10
C LYS A 107 23.28 7.29 -10.84
N LYS A 108 23.32 8.62 -10.85
CA LYS A 108 24.46 9.37 -11.45
C LYS A 108 25.79 9.08 -10.76
N ILE A 109 25.77 8.89 -9.44
CA ILE A 109 26.98 8.68 -8.64
C ILE A 109 27.42 7.22 -8.70
N TYR A 110 26.50 6.28 -8.51
CA TYR A 110 26.80 4.86 -8.32
C TYR A 110 26.51 3.98 -9.55
N ASN A 111 25.95 4.56 -10.61
CA ASN A 111 25.50 3.86 -11.83
C ASN A 111 24.48 2.73 -11.59
N GLU A 112 23.80 2.77 -10.46
CA GLU A 112 22.75 1.83 -10.07
C GLU A 112 21.61 2.56 -9.32
N TYR A 113 20.43 1.94 -9.27
CA TYR A 113 19.33 2.49 -8.48
C TYR A 113 19.48 2.16 -6.99
N PRO A 114 19.14 3.11 -6.09
CA PRO A 114 19.20 2.85 -4.66
C PRO A 114 18.17 1.79 -4.25
N SER A 115 18.52 0.97 -3.28
CA SER A 115 17.52 0.17 -2.57
C SER A 115 16.57 1.08 -1.79
N GLN A 116 15.37 0.62 -1.52
CA GLN A 116 14.36 1.40 -0.79
C GLN A 116 14.85 1.86 0.60
N ILE A 117 15.70 1.07 1.23
CA ILE A 117 16.27 1.41 2.55
C ILE A 117 17.38 2.47 2.47
N ALA A 118 18.02 2.65 1.31
CA ALA A 118 19.14 3.59 1.16
C ALA A 118 18.72 5.04 1.44
N ILE A 119 17.53 5.45 0.99
CA ILE A 119 17.02 6.80 1.23
C ILE A 119 16.70 7.03 2.72
N LEU A 120 16.22 6.01 3.42
CA LEU A 120 16.01 6.09 4.88
C LEU A 120 17.34 6.17 5.61
N GLY A 121 18.35 5.43 5.15
CA GLY A 121 19.73 5.52 5.68
C GLY A 121 20.32 6.91 5.50
N TYR A 122 20.12 7.52 4.35
CA TYR A 122 20.55 8.90 4.09
C TYR A 122 19.91 9.89 5.09
N ASP A 123 18.60 9.83 5.25
CA ASP A 123 17.89 10.69 6.20
C ASP A 123 18.28 10.41 7.66
N LEU A 124 18.56 9.17 8.01
CA LEU A 124 19.03 8.81 9.34
C LEU A 124 20.37 9.47 9.68
N VAL A 125 21.33 9.45 8.73
CA VAL A 125 22.60 10.13 8.91
C VAL A 125 22.41 11.63 9.06
N GLY A 126 21.56 12.23 8.23
CA GLY A 126 21.20 13.64 8.33
C GLY A 126 20.56 14.01 9.68
N LEU A 127 19.64 13.16 10.17
CA LEU A 127 19.02 13.34 11.48
C LEU A 127 20.03 13.26 12.62
N ILE A 128 20.91 12.26 12.62
CA ILE A 128 21.94 12.12 13.64
C ILE A 128 22.86 13.35 13.63
N TYR A 129 23.32 13.78 12.47
CA TYR A 129 24.16 14.97 12.34
C TYR A 129 23.46 16.23 12.86
N TYR A 130 22.19 16.44 12.51
CA TYR A 130 21.38 17.54 13.02
C TYR A 130 21.27 17.54 14.54
N LEU A 131 20.99 16.39 15.15
CA LEU A 131 20.88 16.25 16.60
C LEU A 131 22.21 16.50 17.30
N LEU A 132 23.33 16.05 16.74
CA LEU A 132 24.68 16.30 17.25
C LEU A 132 25.01 17.78 17.23
N LEU A 133 24.70 18.49 16.12
CA LEU A 133 24.84 19.95 16.04
C LEU A 133 24.05 20.66 17.16
N GLN A 134 22.81 20.26 17.39
CA GLN A 134 21.96 20.83 18.43
C GLN A 134 22.48 20.57 19.85
N ASN A 135 23.32 19.56 20.02
CA ASN A 135 23.87 19.15 21.31
C ASN A 135 25.39 19.37 21.40
N ASN A 136 25.94 20.32 20.62
CA ASN A 136 27.37 20.65 20.58
C ASN A 136 28.29 19.42 20.38
N PHE A 137 27.86 18.48 19.54
CA PHE A 137 28.52 17.21 19.25
C PHE A 137 28.74 16.28 20.48
N VAL A 138 27.97 16.50 21.56
CA VAL A 138 27.99 15.62 22.71
C VAL A 138 26.98 14.51 22.55
N ILE A 139 27.42 13.26 22.55
CA ILE A 139 26.56 12.07 22.53
C ILE A 139 26.16 11.72 23.97
N ASN A 140 24.87 11.76 24.26
CA ASN A 140 24.32 11.35 25.54
C ASN A 140 22.89 10.82 25.37
N ASP A 141 22.35 10.22 26.41
CA ASP A 141 21.01 9.60 26.42
C ASP A 141 19.87 10.59 26.11
N LYS A 142 20.13 11.89 26.23
CA LYS A 142 19.15 12.95 25.98
C LYS A 142 19.05 13.37 24.53
N LEU A 143 19.91 12.84 23.65
CA LEU A 143 19.99 13.24 22.23
C LEU A 143 18.63 13.04 21.53
N PHE A 144 17.93 11.96 21.85
CA PHE A 144 16.63 11.60 21.24
C PHE A 144 15.43 11.91 22.14
N THR A 145 15.61 12.52 23.32
CA THR A 145 14.51 12.78 24.25
C THR A 145 13.78 14.10 24.00
N LYS A 146 14.44 15.06 23.35
CA LYS A 146 13.82 16.34 23.04
C LYS A 146 12.81 16.17 21.92
N ASN A 147 11.61 16.75 22.09
CA ASN A 147 10.63 16.84 21.02
C ASN A 147 11.19 17.73 19.90
N ASN A 148 11.60 17.14 18.82
CA ASN A 148 12.19 17.82 17.66
C ASN A 148 11.50 17.37 16.38
N LYS A 149 11.50 18.26 15.39
CA LYS A 149 11.14 17.93 14.01
C LYS A 149 12.35 18.05 13.12
N PHE A 150 12.57 17.05 12.30
CA PHE A 150 13.60 17.02 11.28
C PHE A 150 12.93 16.87 9.92
N LYS A 151 13.32 17.72 8.96
CA LYS A 151 12.86 17.61 7.58
C LYS A 151 13.97 16.94 6.77
N GLY A 152 13.79 15.65 6.50
CA GLY A 152 14.63 14.88 5.60
C GLY A 152 14.15 14.89 4.16
N ILE A 153 14.82 14.15 3.30
CA ILE A 153 14.42 13.95 1.90
C ILE A 153 13.08 13.20 1.84
N THR A 154 12.92 12.16 2.67
CA THR A 154 11.71 11.35 2.67
C THR A 154 10.50 12.04 3.30
N GLY A 155 10.69 13.16 4.00
CA GLY A 155 9.63 13.92 4.62
C GLY A 155 9.98 14.45 6.00
N VAL A 156 8.95 14.65 6.82
CA VAL A 156 9.13 15.17 8.18
C VAL A 156 9.13 14.04 9.19
N PHE A 157 10.19 13.98 9.98
CA PHE A 157 10.29 13.12 11.16
C PHE A 157 10.02 13.94 12.41
N GLU A 158 9.18 13.42 13.27
CA GLU A 158 8.90 13.99 14.60
C GLU A 158 9.43 13.03 15.67
N ILE A 159 10.33 13.55 16.53
CA ILE A 159 10.79 12.81 17.70
C ILE A 159 9.88 13.18 18.86
N LYS A 160 9.18 12.20 19.42
CA LYS A 160 8.27 12.38 20.55
C LYS A 160 8.29 11.14 21.43
N ASN A 161 8.49 11.34 22.74
CA ASN A 161 8.51 10.24 23.72
C ASN A 161 9.46 9.09 23.31
N ASN A 162 10.69 9.39 22.90
CA ASN A 162 11.70 8.43 22.40
C ASN A 162 11.25 7.59 21.21
N LYS A 163 10.26 8.06 20.46
CA LYS A 163 9.79 7.45 19.22
C LYS A 163 9.97 8.42 18.06
N ILE A 164 10.33 7.87 16.92
CA ILE A 164 10.39 8.60 15.65
C ILE A 164 9.11 8.32 14.89
N ASN A 165 8.33 9.36 14.66
CA ASN A 165 7.15 9.31 13.82
C ASN A 165 7.50 9.94 12.47
N HIS A 166 7.29 9.19 11.39
CA HIS A 166 7.44 9.68 10.03
C HIS A 166 6.08 10.12 9.50
N ILE A 167 5.98 11.37 9.07
CA ILE A 167 4.74 11.93 8.51
C ILE A 167 4.72 11.62 7.01
N LEU A 168 3.88 10.68 6.63
CA LEU A 168 3.71 10.24 5.24
C LEU A 168 2.55 10.99 4.57
N LYS A 169 2.57 11.05 3.23
CA LYS A 169 1.46 11.50 2.40
C LYS A 169 0.69 10.29 1.89
N PHE A 170 -0.61 10.46 1.66
CA PHE A 170 -1.41 9.44 0.99
C PHE A 170 -1.44 9.71 -0.52
N TYR A 171 -1.21 8.64 -1.27
CA TYR A 171 -1.29 8.60 -2.72
C TYR A 171 -2.35 7.62 -3.16
N LYS A 172 -2.92 7.85 -4.32
CA LYS A 172 -3.85 6.95 -5.00
C LYS A 172 -3.30 6.66 -6.38
N VAL A 173 -3.28 5.40 -6.76
CA VAL A 173 -2.98 4.98 -8.13
C VAL A 173 -4.28 4.60 -8.80
N GLU A 174 -4.54 5.20 -9.96
CA GLU A 174 -5.71 4.97 -10.78
C GLU A 174 -5.30 5.07 -12.25
N ASP A 175 -5.67 4.11 -13.09
CA ASP A 175 -5.34 4.04 -14.52
C ASP A 175 -3.84 4.07 -14.86
N GLY A 176 -2.99 3.77 -13.90
CA GLY A 176 -1.53 3.71 -14.08
C GLY A 176 -0.80 5.00 -13.68
N GLU A 177 -1.51 5.94 -13.05
CA GLU A 177 -0.97 7.23 -12.58
C GLU A 177 -1.19 7.44 -11.09
#